data_8cda52e764af93350c5d49f13c60666e
#
_entry.id   8cda52e764af93350c5d49f13c60666e
#
_cell.length_a   1.000
_cell.length_b   1.000
_cell.length_c   1.000
_cell.angle_alpha   90.00
_cell.angle_beta   90.00
_cell.angle_gamma   90.00
#
_symmetry.space_group_name_H-M   'P 1'
#
loop_
_entity.id
_entity.type
_entity.pdbx_description
1 polymer ?
#
loop_
_entity_poly.entity_id
_entity_poly.type
_entity_poly.pdbx_seq_one_letter_code
_entity_poly.pdbx_strand_id
1 'polypeptide(L)'
;MNKEEILKIIQELNEKQNETICIETKTAKAGKPEKYYDTISSFSNTMGGIILFGIEEKKQKNETTFKVVGVYDANDLQKSITNLCSKEFEPVVRPEINIVNIDGKNIVAVRIDVLNQRSKPCYYKPKGLHNGSYIRVGDRDDNMTEYEIYKCISYRENVKDDLMPVVRATMKDFDEKILGKFIENAKTNKPKLSEFSDQEILLNFGVLTEVEDKIFPTVAGIMVFGKYPQKFFPQWFVAAIVIPGFEIADLGEEGQRFDDNKRIEGNIPEMYEETIAFINRNMKVKVIISDKTGLRTDITQYPKDALREAISNMIIHRDYSQFKTGVYSMVTVYKDRIEFRNVGNLYGSNTIELLQTRKAMEVRNETIVKLLETLGGIIENRHTGISTMQKKMEMANLPEPIFSNEREDFVVTFYNGEYPELYPEELKEEQLDIEKTYEKTYEKILQFCVEERTAREIAEYCGYKGIDRFRRTYIKTLLEQGKIKMTIPTQPKNRNQKYIINN
;
A
#
# COMPACT_ATOMS: atom_id res chain seq x y z
N MET A 1 -23.63 3.11 22.96
CA MET A 1 -24.51 2.28 22.09
C MET A 1 -25.91 2.21 22.68
N ASN A 2 -26.94 2.25 21.82
CA ASN A 2 -28.35 2.14 22.22
C ASN A 2 -28.97 0.77 21.84
N LYS A 3 -30.24 0.53 22.20
CA LYS A 3 -30.94 -0.74 21.94
C LYS A 3 -31.04 -1.05 20.43
N GLU A 4 -31.32 -0.05 19.60
CA GLU A 4 -31.52 -0.22 18.16
C GLU A 4 -30.22 -0.62 17.47
N GLU A 5 -29.12 0.01 17.84
CA GLU A 5 -27.77 -0.33 17.33
C GLU A 5 -27.37 -1.77 17.64
N ILE A 6 -27.62 -2.23 18.89
CA ILE A 6 -27.31 -3.62 19.29
C ILE A 6 -28.19 -4.62 18.53
N LEU A 7 -29.48 -4.33 18.36
CA LEU A 7 -30.38 -5.20 17.62
C LEU A 7 -29.97 -5.32 16.15
N LYS A 8 -29.55 -4.20 15.55
CA LYS A 8 -29.04 -4.21 14.18
C LYS A 8 -27.77 -5.08 14.04
N ILE A 9 -26.83 -4.97 14.99
CA ILE A 9 -25.62 -5.83 15.02
C ILE A 9 -26.01 -7.30 15.13
N ILE A 10 -26.95 -7.65 16.02
CA ILE A 10 -27.40 -9.04 16.17
C ILE A 10 -28.08 -9.55 14.89
N GLN A 11 -28.83 -8.71 14.21
CA GLN A 11 -29.42 -9.05 12.90
C GLN A 11 -28.32 -9.33 11.87
N GLU A 12 -27.32 -8.43 11.74
CA GLU A 12 -26.18 -8.62 10.83
C GLU A 12 -25.41 -9.90 11.12
N LEU A 13 -25.17 -10.25 12.40
CA LEU A 13 -24.51 -11.49 12.80
C LEU A 13 -25.33 -12.72 12.39
N ASN A 14 -26.66 -12.68 12.54
CA ASN A 14 -27.52 -13.81 12.12
C ASN A 14 -27.61 -13.93 10.60
N GLU A 15 -27.58 -12.81 9.84
CA GLU A 15 -27.55 -12.83 8.38
C GLU A 15 -26.22 -13.40 7.85
N LYS A 16 -25.10 -13.01 8.44
CA LYS A 16 -23.76 -13.51 8.09
C LYS A 16 -23.43 -14.88 8.67
N GLN A 17 -24.18 -15.31 9.66
CA GLN A 17 -23.97 -16.57 10.42
C GLN A 17 -22.58 -16.69 11.04
N ASN A 18 -21.91 -15.59 11.29
CA ASN A 18 -20.57 -15.53 11.87
C ASN A 18 -20.30 -14.20 12.57
N GLU A 19 -19.35 -14.21 13.49
CA GLU A 19 -18.73 -13.01 14.04
C GLU A 19 -17.91 -12.29 12.96
N THR A 20 -17.54 -11.07 13.22
CA THR A 20 -16.76 -10.28 12.25
C THR A 20 -15.44 -9.84 12.86
N ILE A 21 -14.58 -9.26 12.03
CA ILE A 21 -13.30 -8.71 12.49
C ILE A 21 -13.47 -7.64 13.59
N CYS A 22 -14.63 -6.99 13.67
CA CYS A 22 -14.93 -5.91 14.64
C CYS A 22 -16.01 -6.26 15.66
N ILE A 23 -16.57 -7.48 15.66
CA ILE A 23 -17.65 -7.86 16.56
C ILE A 23 -17.35 -9.22 17.17
N GLU A 24 -17.42 -9.28 18.49
CA GLU A 24 -17.28 -10.48 19.31
C GLU A 24 -18.48 -10.62 20.23
N THR A 25 -18.96 -11.86 20.46
CA THR A 25 -20.07 -12.15 21.38
C THR A 25 -19.63 -13.05 22.52
N LYS A 26 -20.16 -12.81 23.73
CA LYS A 26 -19.88 -13.63 24.92
C LYS A 26 -21.16 -13.87 25.70
N THR A 27 -21.40 -15.07 26.18
CA THR A 27 -22.63 -15.41 26.90
C THR A 27 -22.77 -14.70 28.24
N ALA A 28 -21.79 -14.74 29.12
CA ALA A 28 -21.80 -14.16 30.49
C ALA A 28 -23.05 -14.46 31.32
N LYS A 29 -23.83 -15.51 30.98
CA LYS A 29 -25.09 -15.89 31.64
C LYS A 29 -24.88 -16.55 33.00
N ALA A 30 -23.78 -17.31 33.15
CA ALA A 30 -23.45 -18.07 34.37
C ALA A 30 -22.39 -17.34 35.23
N GLY A 31 -22.05 -16.11 34.89
CA GLY A 31 -21.00 -15.33 35.56
C GLY A 31 -20.09 -14.65 34.55
N LYS A 32 -18.92 -14.21 35.03
CA LYS A 32 -17.95 -13.55 34.18
C LYS A 32 -17.27 -14.56 33.24
N PRO A 33 -17.15 -14.27 31.93
CA PRO A 33 -16.35 -15.10 31.03
C PRO A 33 -14.91 -15.16 31.50
N GLU A 34 -14.27 -16.31 31.35
CA GLU A 34 -12.88 -16.51 31.76
C GLU A 34 -11.87 -15.79 30.85
N LYS A 35 -12.22 -15.65 29.57
CA LYS A 35 -11.33 -15.10 28.54
C LYS A 35 -12.05 -14.05 27.71
N TYR A 36 -11.59 -12.82 27.77
CA TYR A 36 -11.93 -11.70 26.88
C TYR A 36 -10.81 -10.64 26.83
N TYR A 37 -9.70 -10.92 27.53
CA TYR A 37 -8.51 -10.07 27.47
C TYR A 37 -7.81 -10.16 26.11
N ASP A 38 -7.86 -11.32 25.48
CA ASP A 38 -7.38 -11.56 24.12
C ASP A 38 -8.10 -10.66 23.10
N THR A 39 -9.43 -10.63 23.16
CA THR A 39 -10.26 -9.76 22.30
C THR A 39 -10.01 -8.27 22.58
N ILE A 40 -9.84 -7.87 23.84
CA ILE A 40 -9.51 -6.47 24.16
C ILE A 40 -8.15 -6.08 23.56
N SER A 41 -7.13 -6.94 23.72
CA SER A 41 -5.82 -6.72 23.12
C SER A 41 -5.89 -6.67 21.60
N SER A 42 -6.55 -7.64 20.97
CA SER A 42 -6.62 -7.76 19.52
C SER A 42 -7.37 -6.57 18.88
N PHE A 43 -8.49 -6.15 19.44
CA PHE A 43 -9.20 -4.95 18.99
C PHE A 43 -8.35 -3.69 19.13
N SER A 44 -7.68 -3.52 20.28
CA SER A 44 -6.78 -2.39 20.50
C SER A 44 -5.63 -2.35 19.48
N ASN A 45 -5.12 -3.51 19.05
CA ASN A 45 -3.99 -3.62 18.14
C ASN A 45 -4.40 -3.59 16.65
N THR A 46 -5.66 -3.93 16.32
CA THR A 46 -6.10 -4.07 14.91
C THR A 46 -6.92 -2.87 14.45
N MET A 47 -8.23 -2.97 14.53
CA MET A 47 -9.18 -1.98 13.97
C MET A 47 -10.17 -1.42 15.02
N GLY A 48 -10.04 -1.83 16.28
CA GLY A 48 -11.07 -1.63 17.28
C GLY A 48 -12.21 -2.63 17.11
N GLY A 49 -13.25 -2.53 17.95
CA GLY A 49 -14.39 -3.40 17.85
C GLY A 49 -15.36 -3.29 19.01
N ILE A 50 -16.36 -4.17 18.99
CA ILE A 50 -17.42 -4.22 19.98
C ILE A 50 -17.50 -5.65 20.53
N ILE A 51 -17.48 -5.77 21.86
CA ILE A 51 -17.74 -7.03 22.55
C ILE A 51 -19.16 -6.94 23.13
N LEU A 52 -20.04 -7.87 22.75
CA LEU A 52 -21.41 -7.96 23.25
C LEU A 52 -21.51 -9.09 24.25
N PHE A 53 -21.59 -8.77 25.54
CA PHE A 53 -21.85 -9.76 26.59
C PHE A 53 -23.35 -9.96 26.81
N GLY A 54 -23.77 -11.20 26.92
CA GLY A 54 -25.17 -11.62 27.05
C GLY A 54 -25.79 -12.07 25.73
N ILE A 55 -24.97 -12.33 24.74
CA ILE A 55 -25.34 -12.95 23.46
C ILE A 55 -24.77 -14.38 23.46
N GLU A 56 -25.58 -15.35 23.11
CA GLU A 56 -25.22 -16.75 22.97
C GLU A 56 -25.09 -17.13 21.50
N GLU A 57 -23.92 -17.57 21.08
CA GLU A 57 -23.69 -18.19 19.78
C GLU A 57 -24.09 -19.66 19.84
N LYS A 58 -25.00 -20.09 18.96
CA LYS A 58 -25.40 -21.50 18.83
C LYS A 58 -25.09 -22.02 17.44
N LYS A 59 -24.15 -22.98 17.36
CA LYS A 59 -23.82 -23.70 16.14
C LYS A 59 -24.67 -24.98 16.03
N GLN A 60 -25.48 -25.08 14.97
CA GLN A 60 -26.29 -26.26 14.64
C GLN A 60 -25.99 -26.67 13.21
N LYS A 61 -25.37 -27.85 13.04
CA LYS A 61 -24.99 -28.52 11.78
C LYS A 61 -24.44 -27.56 10.67
N ASN A 62 -25.26 -26.67 10.10
CA ASN A 62 -24.89 -25.75 9.01
C ASN A 62 -25.34 -24.31 9.27
N GLU A 63 -25.82 -24.00 10.46
CA GLU A 63 -26.36 -22.69 10.79
C GLU A 63 -25.83 -22.21 12.13
N THR A 64 -25.35 -20.96 12.17
CA THR A 64 -24.95 -20.28 13.40
C THR A 64 -25.99 -19.18 13.73
N THR A 65 -26.49 -19.20 14.95
CA THR A 65 -27.48 -18.21 15.41
C THR A 65 -27.02 -17.50 16.66
N PHE A 66 -27.27 -16.20 16.72
CA PHE A 66 -26.95 -15.33 17.84
C PHE A 66 -28.22 -14.90 18.58
N LYS A 67 -28.33 -15.26 19.87
CA LYS A 67 -29.55 -15.04 20.67
C LYS A 67 -29.26 -14.24 21.92
N VAL A 68 -30.14 -13.28 22.23
CA VAL A 68 -30.10 -12.53 23.48
C VAL A 68 -30.43 -13.44 24.65
N VAL A 69 -29.46 -13.70 25.53
CA VAL A 69 -29.62 -14.50 26.76
C VAL A 69 -29.52 -13.65 28.03
N GLY A 70 -28.83 -12.48 27.94
CA GLY A 70 -28.57 -11.58 29.05
C GLY A 70 -27.34 -12.00 29.87
N VAL A 71 -26.81 -11.04 30.65
CA VAL A 71 -25.71 -11.28 31.59
C VAL A 71 -26.24 -11.53 33.01
N TYR A 72 -25.49 -12.25 33.84
CA TYR A 72 -25.87 -12.54 35.22
C TYR A 72 -25.97 -11.28 36.08
N ASP A 73 -24.91 -10.46 36.09
CA ASP A 73 -24.87 -9.17 36.80
C ASP A 73 -24.12 -8.15 35.91
N ALA A 74 -24.87 -7.21 35.33
CA ALA A 74 -24.33 -6.24 34.41
C ALA A 74 -23.42 -5.22 35.10
N ASN A 75 -23.73 -4.83 36.34
CA ASN A 75 -22.96 -3.83 37.08
C ASN A 75 -21.61 -4.43 37.56
N ASP A 76 -21.62 -5.67 38.03
CA ASP A 76 -20.40 -6.35 38.43
C ASP A 76 -19.50 -6.65 37.23
N LEU A 77 -20.07 -7.06 36.10
CA LEU A 77 -19.35 -7.24 34.85
C LEU A 77 -18.71 -5.93 34.37
N GLN A 78 -19.45 -4.82 34.34
CA GLN A 78 -18.93 -3.51 33.99
C GLN A 78 -17.74 -3.10 34.86
N LYS A 79 -17.85 -3.24 36.20
CA LYS A 79 -16.76 -2.95 37.14
C LYS A 79 -15.53 -3.82 36.86
N SER A 80 -15.75 -5.10 36.59
CA SER A 80 -14.67 -6.05 36.27
C SER A 80 -13.93 -5.68 35.00
N ILE A 81 -14.65 -5.35 33.92
CA ILE A 81 -14.07 -4.94 32.64
C ILE A 81 -13.28 -3.64 32.83
N THR A 82 -13.84 -2.66 33.54
CA THR A 82 -13.16 -1.39 33.83
C THR A 82 -11.87 -1.60 34.61
N ASN A 83 -11.90 -2.47 35.64
CA ASN A 83 -10.72 -2.80 36.43
C ASN A 83 -9.65 -3.53 35.61
N LEU A 84 -10.05 -4.52 34.80
CA LEU A 84 -9.16 -5.25 33.91
C LEU A 84 -8.47 -4.29 32.93
N CYS A 85 -9.23 -3.48 32.22
CA CYS A 85 -8.72 -2.53 31.23
C CYS A 85 -7.77 -1.49 31.84
N SER A 86 -8.07 -1.03 33.06
CA SER A 86 -7.26 0.02 33.74
C SER A 86 -6.00 -0.50 34.41
N LYS A 87 -5.97 -1.77 34.84
CA LYS A 87 -4.86 -2.30 35.68
C LYS A 87 -4.01 -3.33 34.97
N GLU A 88 -4.62 -4.15 34.10
CA GLU A 88 -3.98 -5.34 33.59
C GLU A 88 -3.54 -5.26 32.12
N PHE A 89 -3.77 -4.11 31.47
CA PHE A 89 -3.25 -3.84 30.14
C PHE A 89 -2.13 -2.79 30.13
N GLU A 90 -1.24 -2.90 29.18
CA GLU A 90 -0.22 -1.94 28.83
C GLU A 90 -0.23 -1.73 27.30
N PRO A 91 -0.47 -0.50 26.82
CA PRO A 91 -0.97 0.64 27.60
C PRO A 91 -2.38 0.41 28.12
N VAL A 92 -2.80 1.24 29.09
CA VAL A 92 -4.15 1.20 29.68
C VAL A 92 -5.21 1.38 28.60
N VAL A 93 -6.19 0.49 28.57
CA VAL A 93 -7.34 0.56 27.67
C VAL A 93 -8.50 1.32 28.34
N ARG A 94 -9.18 2.17 27.59
CA ARG A 94 -10.33 2.96 28.09
C ARG A 94 -11.58 2.65 27.24
N PRO A 95 -12.30 1.55 27.57
CA PRO A 95 -13.47 1.16 26.79
C PRO A 95 -14.66 2.08 27.07
N GLU A 96 -15.52 2.24 26.06
CA GLU A 96 -16.88 2.75 26.25
C GLU A 96 -17.80 1.58 26.60
N ILE A 97 -18.44 1.60 27.78
CA ILE A 97 -19.30 0.51 28.27
C ILE A 97 -20.73 0.98 28.43
N ASN A 98 -21.67 0.31 27.79
CA ASN A 98 -23.08 0.59 27.82
C ASN A 98 -23.87 -0.64 28.30
N ILE A 99 -24.74 -0.47 29.29
CA ILE A 99 -25.68 -1.50 29.73
C ILE A 99 -27.04 -1.19 29.09
N VAL A 100 -27.55 -2.14 28.30
CA VAL A 100 -28.78 -1.99 27.55
C VAL A 100 -29.74 -3.12 27.88
N ASN A 101 -31.00 -2.80 28.25
CA ASN A 101 -32.04 -3.79 28.48
C ASN A 101 -32.78 -4.12 27.18
N ILE A 102 -32.78 -5.40 26.81
CA ILE A 102 -33.52 -5.91 25.67
C ILE A 102 -34.47 -6.99 26.19
N ASP A 103 -35.75 -6.68 26.18
CA ASP A 103 -36.84 -7.56 26.57
C ASP A 103 -36.64 -8.22 27.96
N GLY A 104 -36.27 -7.39 28.96
CA GLY A 104 -36.00 -7.85 30.32
C GLY A 104 -34.63 -8.44 30.59
N LYS A 105 -33.74 -8.54 29.57
CA LYS A 105 -32.40 -9.06 29.67
C LYS A 105 -31.37 -7.96 29.49
N ASN A 106 -30.40 -7.87 30.39
CA ASN A 106 -29.33 -6.89 30.31
C ASN A 106 -28.20 -7.39 29.42
N ILE A 107 -27.79 -6.58 28.46
CA ILE A 107 -26.64 -6.76 27.59
C ILE A 107 -25.60 -5.72 28.00
N VAL A 108 -24.32 -6.12 28.08
CA VAL A 108 -23.21 -5.19 28.27
C VAL A 108 -22.45 -5.10 26.96
N ALA A 109 -22.55 -3.93 26.31
CA ALA A 109 -21.83 -3.62 25.09
C ALA A 109 -20.54 -2.85 25.44
N VAL A 110 -19.40 -3.35 24.98
CA VAL A 110 -18.08 -2.79 25.28
C VAL A 110 -17.41 -2.44 23.95
N ARG A 111 -17.24 -1.14 23.72
CA ARG A 111 -16.52 -0.63 22.57
C ARG A 111 -15.06 -0.42 22.92
N ILE A 112 -14.17 -1.00 22.13
CA ILE A 112 -12.73 -0.85 22.23
C ILE A 112 -12.26 -0.08 20.99
N ASP A 113 -11.68 1.09 21.20
CA ASP A 113 -11.09 1.86 20.12
C ASP A 113 -9.69 1.32 19.79
N VAL A 114 -9.32 1.41 18.51
CA VAL A 114 -7.98 1.07 18.06
C VAL A 114 -6.97 2.06 18.64
N LEU A 115 -5.84 1.56 19.15
CA LEU A 115 -4.75 2.40 19.61
C LEU A 115 -4.01 3.05 18.42
N ASN A 116 -3.51 4.25 18.63
CA ASN A 116 -2.57 4.83 17.68
C ASN A 116 -1.29 3.98 17.59
N GLN A 117 -0.59 4.03 16.46
CA GLN A 117 0.56 3.17 16.21
C GLN A 117 1.69 3.33 17.24
N ARG A 118 1.88 4.55 17.78
CA ARG A 118 2.92 4.80 18.82
C ARG A 118 2.57 4.23 20.20
N SER A 119 1.33 3.80 20.40
CA SER A 119 0.88 3.15 21.64
C SER A 119 0.80 1.63 21.53
N LYS A 120 1.04 1.05 20.36
CA LYS A 120 1.04 -0.41 20.14
C LYS A 120 2.41 -1.03 20.51
N PRO A 121 2.44 -2.33 20.87
CA PRO A 121 1.30 -3.21 21.01
C PRO A 121 0.61 -3.03 22.38
N CYS A 122 -0.73 -3.23 22.39
CA CYS A 122 -1.49 -3.43 23.62
C CYS A 122 -1.36 -4.88 24.05
N TYR A 123 -0.94 -5.12 25.28
CA TYR A 123 -0.80 -6.49 25.78
C TYR A 123 -1.38 -6.67 27.19
N TYR A 124 -1.81 -7.89 27.48
CA TYR A 124 -2.29 -8.31 28.78
C TYR A 124 -1.10 -8.63 29.70
N LYS A 125 -0.82 -7.74 30.67
CA LYS A 125 0.36 -7.77 31.56
C LYS A 125 0.61 -9.11 32.25
N PRO A 126 -0.43 -9.82 32.79
CA PRO A 126 -0.20 -11.10 33.47
C PRO A 126 0.44 -12.18 32.58
N LYS A 127 0.29 -12.08 31.25
CA LYS A 127 0.93 -12.98 30.29
C LYS A 127 2.24 -12.43 29.69
N GLY A 128 2.57 -11.17 30.00
CA GLY A 128 3.72 -10.47 29.43
C GLY A 128 3.55 -10.12 27.97
N LEU A 129 4.51 -9.37 27.43
CA LEU A 129 4.47 -8.78 26.10
C LEU A 129 4.26 -9.81 24.98
N HIS A 130 5.03 -10.90 24.98
CA HIS A 130 5.00 -11.89 23.89
C HIS A 130 3.73 -12.77 23.89
N ASN A 131 3.27 -13.19 25.06
CA ASN A 131 2.11 -14.08 25.18
C ASN A 131 0.79 -13.34 25.45
N GLY A 132 0.87 -12.05 25.74
CA GLY A 132 -0.27 -11.20 26.06
C GLY A 132 -0.68 -10.23 24.96
N SER A 133 0.10 -10.16 23.86
CA SER A 133 -0.23 -9.35 22.66
C SER A 133 -1.01 -10.18 21.66
N TYR A 134 -2.18 -9.66 21.27
CA TYR A 134 -3.07 -10.34 20.33
C TYR A 134 -3.40 -9.42 19.14
N ILE A 135 -3.69 -10.04 18.00
CA ILE A 135 -4.13 -9.41 16.77
C ILE A 135 -5.39 -10.10 16.25
N ARG A 136 -6.32 -9.35 15.65
CA ARG A 136 -7.54 -9.91 15.09
C ARG A 136 -7.29 -10.39 13.67
N VAL A 137 -7.59 -11.66 13.40
CA VAL A 137 -7.47 -12.31 12.09
C VAL A 137 -8.82 -12.93 11.74
N GLY A 138 -9.60 -12.26 10.91
CA GLY A 138 -11.00 -12.61 10.69
C GLY A 138 -11.82 -12.48 11.97
N ASP A 139 -12.40 -13.58 12.43
CA ASP A 139 -13.17 -13.71 13.69
C ASP A 139 -12.35 -14.24 14.87
N ARG A 140 -11.01 -14.38 14.74
CA ARG A 140 -10.14 -15.01 15.74
C ARG A 140 -9.16 -14.03 16.34
N ASP A 141 -8.82 -14.26 17.61
CA ASP A 141 -7.79 -13.56 18.35
C ASP A 141 -6.50 -14.39 18.36
N ASP A 142 -5.56 -14.10 17.48
CA ASP A 142 -4.29 -14.79 17.40
C ASP A 142 -3.19 -14.03 18.17
N ASN A 143 -2.25 -14.76 18.76
CA ASN A 143 -1.08 -14.12 19.34
C ASN A 143 -0.25 -13.43 18.25
N MET A 144 0.22 -12.24 18.56
CA MET A 144 1.18 -11.53 17.68
C MET A 144 2.49 -12.31 17.61
N THR A 145 3.03 -12.39 16.40
CA THR A 145 4.39 -12.93 16.17
C THR A 145 5.46 -11.99 16.74
N GLU A 146 6.67 -12.51 16.98
CA GLU A 146 7.80 -11.70 17.41
C GLU A 146 8.08 -10.52 16.45
N TYR A 147 7.92 -10.75 15.15
CA TYR A 147 8.06 -9.72 14.14
C TYR A 147 6.99 -8.61 14.26
N GLU A 148 5.73 -8.96 14.48
CA GLU A 148 4.65 -7.98 14.66
C GLU A 148 4.86 -7.13 15.91
N ILE A 149 5.31 -7.76 17.01
CA ILE A 149 5.67 -7.07 18.25
C ILE A 149 6.85 -6.13 17.98
N TYR A 150 7.91 -6.63 17.33
CA TYR A 150 9.09 -5.83 16.97
C TYR A 150 8.69 -4.60 16.16
N LYS A 151 7.85 -4.74 15.15
CA LYS A 151 7.37 -3.61 14.33
C LYS A 151 6.71 -2.51 15.17
N CYS A 152 5.85 -2.90 16.09
CA CYS A 152 5.19 -1.94 16.98
C CYS A 152 6.19 -1.21 17.86
N ILE A 153 7.12 -1.95 18.49
CA ILE A 153 8.14 -1.39 19.37
C ILE A 153 9.13 -0.52 18.58
N SER A 154 9.63 -1.02 17.46
CA SER A 154 10.57 -0.30 16.60
C SER A 154 10.00 1.04 16.14
N TYR A 155 8.74 1.06 15.73
CA TYR A 155 8.07 2.30 15.37
C TYR A 155 7.89 3.26 16.57
N ARG A 156 7.47 2.74 17.73
CA ARG A 156 7.28 3.53 18.95
C ARG A 156 8.58 4.17 19.44
N GLU A 157 9.66 3.41 19.42
CA GLU A 157 10.98 3.83 19.88
C GLU A 157 11.82 4.49 18.78
N ASN A 158 11.27 4.65 17.59
CA ASN A 158 11.93 5.24 16.42
C ASN A 158 13.26 4.55 16.07
N VAL A 159 13.28 3.21 16.17
CA VAL A 159 14.45 2.40 15.77
C VAL A 159 14.62 2.52 14.27
N LYS A 160 15.85 2.83 13.84
CA LYS A 160 16.22 2.98 12.43
C LYS A 160 17.04 1.77 12.00
N ASP A 161 16.35 0.77 11.41
CA ASP A 161 17.01 -0.46 10.93
C ASP A 161 18.09 -0.18 9.88
N ASP A 162 17.89 0.85 9.06
CA ASP A 162 18.84 1.27 8.02
C ASP A 162 20.12 1.91 8.58
N LEU A 163 20.12 2.36 9.84
CA LEU A 163 21.32 2.85 10.54
C LEU A 163 22.06 1.79 11.35
N MET A 164 21.55 0.56 11.42
CA MET A 164 22.22 -0.49 12.19
C MET A 164 23.61 -0.79 11.65
N PRO A 165 24.63 -0.98 12.54
CA PRO A 165 26.01 -1.25 12.14
C PRO A 165 26.18 -2.62 11.51
N VAL A 166 26.90 -2.68 10.39
CA VAL A 166 27.33 -3.94 9.76
C VAL A 166 28.72 -4.26 10.23
N VAL A 167 28.83 -4.86 11.43
CA VAL A 167 30.09 -5.04 12.16
C VAL A 167 31.17 -5.84 11.40
N ARG A 168 30.78 -6.63 10.39
CA ARG A 168 31.73 -7.39 9.52
C ARG A 168 32.18 -6.60 8.29
N ALA A 169 31.60 -5.43 8.04
CA ALA A 169 31.92 -4.58 6.91
C ALA A 169 33.00 -3.56 7.27
N THR A 170 33.74 -3.11 6.27
CA THR A 170 34.80 -2.10 6.37
C THR A 170 34.68 -1.11 5.22
N MET A 171 35.47 -0.03 5.25
CA MET A 171 35.54 0.94 4.14
C MET A 171 35.91 0.30 2.78
N LYS A 172 36.62 -0.85 2.77
CA LYS A 172 37.02 -1.58 1.53
C LYS A 172 35.82 -2.21 0.82
N ASP A 173 34.72 -2.41 1.51
CA ASP A 173 33.50 -3.00 0.96
C ASP A 173 32.66 -1.98 0.17
N PHE A 174 32.98 -0.67 0.27
CA PHE A 174 32.33 0.37 -0.53
C PHE A 174 32.92 0.50 -1.95
N ASP A 175 32.06 0.85 -2.91
CA ASP A 175 32.47 1.31 -4.24
C ASP A 175 32.98 2.76 -4.15
N GLU A 176 34.27 2.94 -4.39
CA GLU A 176 34.95 4.22 -4.25
C GLU A 176 34.42 5.29 -5.23
N LYS A 177 33.95 4.87 -6.43
CA LYS A 177 33.45 5.80 -7.45
C LYS A 177 32.09 6.37 -7.05
N ILE A 178 31.18 5.49 -6.63
CA ILE A 178 29.84 5.90 -6.19
C ILE A 178 29.93 6.75 -4.92
N LEU A 179 30.77 6.33 -3.97
CA LEU A 179 31.01 7.05 -2.72
C LEU A 179 31.64 8.42 -2.96
N GLY A 180 32.65 8.50 -3.84
CA GLY A 180 33.30 9.77 -4.21
C GLY A 180 32.32 10.75 -4.87
N LYS A 181 31.49 10.27 -5.81
CA LYS A 181 30.42 11.07 -6.43
C LYS A 181 29.42 11.60 -5.38
N PHE A 182 29.03 10.75 -4.41
CA PHE A 182 28.14 11.16 -3.33
C PHE A 182 28.75 12.30 -2.48
N ILE A 183 30.01 12.19 -2.09
CA ILE A 183 30.70 13.20 -1.29
C ILE A 183 30.80 14.52 -2.08
N GLU A 184 31.13 14.46 -3.37
CA GLU A 184 31.18 15.63 -4.25
C GLU A 184 29.81 16.31 -4.34
N ASN A 185 28.76 15.55 -4.60
CA ASN A 185 27.39 16.05 -4.64
C ASN A 185 26.99 16.67 -3.29
N ALA A 186 27.31 16.01 -2.16
CA ALA A 186 26.99 16.52 -0.84
C ALA A 186 27.65 17.88 -0.58
N LYS A 187 28.92 18.05 -0.92
CA LYS A 187 29.67 19.31 -0.80
C LYS A 187 29.12 20.38 -1.75
N THR A 188 28.77 20.00 -2.98
CA THR A 188 28.18 20.92 -3.97
C THR A 188 26.81 21.43 -3.52
N ASN A 189 25.93 20.53 -3.06
CA ASN A 189 24.59 20.88 -2.62
C ASN A 189 24.58 21.68 -1.30
N LYS A 190 25.58 21.46 -0.46
CA LYS A 190 25.74 22.13 0.85
C LYS A 190 27.21 22.56 1.03
N PRO A 191 27.61 23.76 0.54
CA PRO A 191 29.00 24.21 0.56
C PRO A 191 29.68 24.17 1.93
N LYS A 192 28.91 24.35 3.02
CA LYS A 192 29.41 24.25 4.39
C LYS A 192 30.01 22.86 4.72
N LEU A 193 29.60 21.82 4.02
CA LEU A 193 30.16 20.47 4.19
C LEU A 193 31.63 20.36 3.71
N SER A 194 32.14 21.33 2.96
CA SER A 194 33.55 21.38 2.57
C SER A 194 34.51 21.62 3.73
N GLU A 195 33.99 22.06 4.89
CA GLU A 195 34.76 22.25 6.13
C GLU A 195 34.98 20.92 6.88
N PHE A 196 34.21 19.86 6.53
CA PHE A 196 34.29 18.56 7.16
C PHE A 196 35.16 17.60 6.36
N SER A 197 35.83 16.68 7.05
CA SER A 197 36.49 15.54 6.43
C SER A 197 35.47 14.60 5.75
N ASP A 198 35.89 13.80 4.80
CA ASP A 198 35.01 12.84 4.14
C ASP A 198 34.40 11.84 5.14
N GLN A 199 35.18 11.42 6.14
CA GLN A 199 34.66 10.52 7.18
C GLN A 199 33.55 11.18 8.03
N GLU A 200 33.71 12.45 8.40
CA GLU A 200 32.67 13.21 9.12
C GLU A 200 31.40 13.38 8.26
N ILE A 201 31.56 13.61 6.96
CA ILE A 201 30.43 13.66 6.02
C ILE A 201 29.70 12.31 6.02
N LEU A 202 30.42 11.20 5.91
CA LEU A 202 29.84 9.86 5.90
C LEU A 202 29.10 9.54 7.21
N LEU A 203 29.66 9.95 8.35
CA LEU A 203 28.98 9.84 9.65
C LEU A 203 27.71 10.71 9.71
N ASN A 204 27.79 11.98 9.30
CA ASN A 204 26.66 12.92 9.32
C ASN A 204 25.50 12.50 8.41
N PHE A 205 25.78 11.74 7.35
CA PHE A 205 24.77 11.23 6.45
C PHE A 205 24.29 9.82 6.83
N GLY A 206 24.89 9.16 7.82
CA GLY A 206 24.53 7.83 8.25
C GLY A 206 25.03 6.71 7.33
N VAL A 207 26.03 6.97 6.49
CA VAL A 207 26.77 5.93 5.73
C VAL A 207 27.60 5.10 6.69
N LEU A 208 28.17 5.79 7.71
CA LEU A 208 28.92 5.22 8.82
C LEU A 208 28.19 5.50 10.13
N THR A 209 28.44 4.68 11.12
CA THR A 209 27.99 4.88 12.51
C THR A 209 29.12 4.53 13.48
N GLU A 210 29.10 5.15 14.65
CA GLU A 210 30.06 4.89 15.71
C GLU A 210 29.40 4.08 16.83
N VAL A 211 30.05 3.00 17.23
CA VAL A 211 29.62 2.15 18.34
C VAL A 211 30.86 1.81 19.18
N GLU A 212 30.88 2.16 20.47
CA GLU A 212 32.00 1.91 21.39
C GLU A 212 33.35 2.38 20.81
N ASP A 213 33.40 3.64 20.37
CA ASP A 213 34.59 4.28 19.77
C ASP A 213 35.12 3.61 18.47
N LYS A 214 34.32 2.76 17.85
CA LYS A 214 34.63 2.14 16.57
C LYS A 214 33.64 2.54 15.51
N ILE A 215 34.15 2.79 14.30
CA ILE A 215 33.34 3.21 13.15
C ILE A 215 33.04 2.01 12.28
N PHE A 216 31.76 1.83 11.97
CA PHE A 216 31.24 0.75 11.12
C PHE A 216 30.40 1.31 9.97
N PRO A 217 30.41 0.67 8.79
CA PRO A 217 29.38 0.87 7.77
C PRO A 217 27.99 0.55 8.34
N THR A 218 27.00 1.34 7.94
CA THR A 218 25.61 1.05 8.27
C THR A 218 24.95 0.15 7.20
N VAL A 219 23.78 -0.38 7.49
CA VAL A 219 22.95 -1.07 6.52
C VAL A 219 22.69 -0.16 5.31
N ALA A 220 22.29 1.11 5.53
CA ALA A 220 22.07 2.09 4.47
C ALA A 220 23.34 2.31 3.64
N GLY A 221 24.51 2.48 4.32
CA GLY A 221 25.78 2.66 3.66
C GLY A 221 26.12 1.49 2.74
N ILE A 222 26.01 0.26 3.25
CA ILE A 222 26.30 -0.96 2.46
C ILE A 222 25.29 -1.14 1.32
N MET A 223 24.00 -0.91 1.55
CA MET A 223 22.97 -1.09 0.52
C MET A 223 23.06 -0.03 -0.59
N VAL A 224 23.53 1.18 -0.31
CA VAL A 224 23.63 2.23 -1.32
C VAL A 224 25.02 2.24 -2.01
N PHE A 225 26.11 2.01 -1.27
CA PHE A 225 27.49 2.18 -1.75
C PHE A 225 28.31 0.91 -1.76
N GLY A 226 27.79 -0.22 -1.30
CA GLY A 226 28.54 -1.47 -1.23
C GLY A 226 28.86 -2.03 -2.62
N LYS A 227 30.07 -2.59 -2.80
CA LYS A 227 30.46 -3.33 -4.01
C LYS A 227 29.62 -4.59 -4.19
N TYR A 228 29.27 -5.27 -3.11
CA TYR A 228 28.48 -6.48 -3.12
C TYR A 228 27.77 -6.67 -1.77
N PRO A 229 26.63 -5.97 -1.54
CA PRO A 229 25.87 -6.04 -0.29
C PRO A 229 25.45 -7.46 0.09
N GLN A 230 25.21 -8.34 -0.89
CA GLN A 230 24.79 -9.72 -0.69
C GLN A 230 25.85 -10.61 0.00
N LYS A 231 27.10 -10.16 0.10
CA LYS A 231 28.12 -10.71 1.00
C LYS A 231 27.67 -10.71 2.47
N PHE A 232 26.93 -9.68 2.87
CA PHE A 232 26.44 -9.50 4.23
C PHE A 232 24.99 -9.92 4.38
N PHE A 233 24.19 -9.71 3.33
CA PHE A 233 22.75 -9.91 3.26
C PHE A 233 22.35 -10.77 2.03
N PRO A 234 22.60 -12.08 2.05
CA PRO A 234 22.48 -12.94 0.85
C PRO A 234 21.10 -12.97 0.20
N GLN A 235 20.04 -12.63 0.93
CA GLN A 235 18.67 -12.63 0.41
C GLN A 235 18.12 -11.21 0.11
N TRP A 236 18.93 -10.17 0.27
CA TRP A 236 18.49 -8.83 -0.08
C TRP A 236 18.81 -8.52 -1.56
N PHE A 237 18.03 -9.14 -2.43
CA PHE A 237 18.10 -9.00 -3.88
C PHE A 237 16.67 -8.89 -4.43
N VAL A 238 16.54 -8.64 -5.73
CA VAL A 238 15.28 -8.68 -6.46
C VAL A 238 15.22 -9.93 -7.31
N ALA A 239 14.26 -10.84 -7.05
CA ALA A 239 13.95 -11.93 -7.97
C ALA A 239 13.01 -11.40 -9.05
N ALA A 240 13.43 -11.44 -10.30
CA ALA A 240 12.62 -11.03 -11.44
C ALA A 240 12.28 -12.25 -12.29
N ILE A 241 11.00 -12.54 -12.52
CA ILE A 241 10.52 -13.71 -13.27
C ILE A 241 9.45 -13.31 -14.28
N VAL A 242 9.40 -14.03 -15.39
CA VAL A 242 8.33 -13.94 -16.41
C VAL A 242 7.57 -15.26 -16.44
N ILE A 243 6.29 -15.21 -16.13
CA ILE A 243 5.38 -16.36 -16.13
C ILE A 243 4.76 -16.50 -17.52
N PRO A 244 4.75 -17.72 -18.12
CA PRO A 244 4.18 -17.93 -19.46
C PRO A 244 2.64 -17.88 -19.49
N GLY A 245 1.98 -17.59 -18.38
CA GLY A 245 0.54 -17.59 -18.22
C GLY A 245 0.01 -16.46 -17.33
N PHE A 246 -1.11 -16.73 -16.69
CA PHE A 246 -1.85 -15.79 -15.83
C PHE A 246 -1.64 -16.09 -14.33
N GLU A 247 -1.23 -17.34 -14.00
CA GLU A 247 -1.02 -17.79 -12.64
C GLU A 247 0.41 -18.34 -12.46
N ILE A 248 0.92 -18.27 -11.23
CA ILE A 248 2.32 -18.65 -10.94
C ILE A 248 2.65 -20.11 -11.25
N ALA A 249 1.64 -20.97 -11.32
CA ALA A 249 1.78 -22.39 -11.63
C ALA A 249 1.67 -22.71 -13.13
N ASP A 250 1.35 -21.72 -13.95
CA ASP A 250 1.19 -21.93 -15.39
C ASP A 250 2.52 -22.33 -16.04
N LEU A 251 2.42 -23.26 -16.97
CA LEU A 251 3.55 -23.74 -17.75
C LEU A 251 3.43 -23.24 -19.19
N GLY A 252 4.56 -22.96 -19.81
CA GLY A 252 4.61 -22.64 -21.22
C GLY A 252 4.39 -23.85 -22.12
N GLU A 253 4.32 -23.63 -23.43
CA GLU A 253 4.05 -24.67 -24.42
C GLU A 253 5.05 -25.82 -24.43
N GLU A 254 6.30 -25.54 -24.05
CA GLU A 254 7.37 -26.54 -23.92
C GLU A 254 7.53 -27.08 -22.48
N GLY A 255 6.58 -26.74 -21.57
CA GLY A 255 6.58 -27.13 -20.15
C GLY A 255 7.52 -26.31 -19.28
N GLN A 256 8.08 -25.20 -19.76
CA GLN A 256 8.89 -24.28 -18.98
C GLN A 256 8.03 -23.53 -17.93
N ARG A 257 8.63 -23.34 -16.73
CA ARG A 257 7.98 -22.59 -15.63
C ARG A 257 8.12 -21.08 -15.80
N PHE A 258 9.19 -20.62 -16.44
CA PHE A 258 9.49 -19.22 -16.63
C PHE A 258 9.96 -19.02 -18.08
N ASP A 259 9.48 -17.95 -18.72
CA ASP A 259 10.00 -17.53 -20.02
C ASP A 259 11.34 -16.77 -19.86
N ASP A 260 11.51 -16.06 -18.74
CA ASP A 260 12.76 -15.44 -18.31
C ASP A 260 12.83 -15.40 -16.78
N ASN A 261 14.02 -15.47 -16.22
CA ASN A 261 14.24 -15.28 -14.78
C ASN A 261 15.60 -14.68 -14.53
N LYS A 262 15.70 -13.83 -13.50
CA LYS A 262 16.96 -13.23 -13.08
C LYS A 262 16.97 -12.99 -11.57
N ARG A 263 18.09 -13.36 -10.94
CA ARG A 263 18.43 -12.90 -9.59
C ARG A 263 19.25 -11.61 -9.76
N ILE A 264 18.69 -10.49 -9.34
CA ILE A 264 19.25 -9.15 -9.48
C ILE A 264 19.89 -8.77 -8.15
N GLU A 265 21.20 -8.77 -8.10
CA GLU A 265 22.06 -8.47 -6.97
C GLU A 265 22.79 -7.13 -7.18
N GLY A 266 23.53 -6.67 -6.18
CA GLY A 266 24.27 -5.42 -6.18
C GLY A 266 23.76 -4.42 -5.16
N ASN A 267 24.23 -3.19 -5.23
CA ASN A 267 23.70 -2.09 -4.43
C ASN A 267 22.35 -1.60 -4.95
N ILE A 268 21.69 -0.72 -4.22
CA ILE A 268 20.35 -0.22 -4.60
C ILE A 268 20.35 0.42 -5.99
N PRO A 269 21.30 1.32 -6.37
CA PRO A 269 21.41 1.81 -7.73
C PRO A 269 21.49 0.72 -8.80
N GLU A 270 22.31 -0.28 -8.60
CA GLU A 270 22.48 -1.39 -9.55
C GLU A 270 21.21 -2.24 -9.64
N MET A 271 20.62 -2.61 -8.51
CA MET A 271 19.36 -3.38 -8.48
C MET A 271 18.23 -2.62 -9.18
N TYR A 272 18.13 -1.31 -8.99
CA TYR A 272 17.13 -0.47 -9.64
C TYR A 272 17.29 -0.49 -11.17
N GLU A 273 18.48 -0.18 -11.69
CA GLU A 273 18.73 -0.14 -13.13
C GLU A 273 18.57 -1.52 -13.79
N GLU A 274 19.05 -2.58 -13.16
CA GLU A 274 18.92 -3.94 -13.69
C GLU A 274 17.48 -4.44 -13.68
N THR A 275 16.66 -4.04 -12.68
CA THR A 275 15.23 -4.38 -12.65
C THR A 275 14.49 -3.68 -13.78
N ILE A 276 14.78 -2.40 -14.04
CA ILE A 276 14.24 -1.67 -15.18
C ILE A 276 14.64 -2.35 -16.50
N ALA A 277 15.91 -2.73 -16.63
CA ALA A 277 16.40 -3.40 -17.85
C ALA A 277 15.72 -4.76 -18.07
N PHE A 278 15.50 -5.53 -16.99
CA PHE A 278 14.77 -6.80 -17.05
C PHE A 278 13.33 -6.61 -17.56
N ILE A 279 12.59 -5.66 -16.98
CA ILE A 279 11.21 -5.40 -17.40
C ILE A 279 11.16 -4.90 -18.83
N ASN A 280 12.03 -3.97 -19.22
CA ASN A 280 12.05 -3.41 -20.57
C ASN A 280 12.31 -4.46 -21.66
N ARG A 281 13.14 -5.49 -21.43
CA ARG A 281 13.40 -6.55 -22.42
C ARG A 281 12.26 -7.56 -22.52
N ASN A 282 11.44 -7.69 -21.45
CA ASN A 282 10.32 -8.63 -21.39
C ASN A 282 8.96 -7.98 -21.64
N MET A 283 8.93 -6.66 -21.80
CA MET A 283 7.72 -5.88 -22.03
C MET A 283 7.44 -5.72 -23.52
N LYS A 284 6.19 -5.84 -23.91
CA LYS A 284 5.76 -5.58 -25.30
C LYS A 284 5.91 -4.10 -25.64
N VAL A 285 6.38 -3.82 -26.86
CA VAL A 285 6.48 -2.47 -27.40
C VAL A 285 5.69 -2.41 -28.71
N LYS A 286 4.67 -1.56 -28.77
CA LYS A 286 3.92 -1.27 -30.00
C LYS A 286 4.59 -0.11 -30.73
N VAL A 287 4.94 -0.31 -31.99
CA VAL A 287 5.50 0.74 -32.83
C VAL A 287 4.37 1.37 -33.64
N ILE A 288 4.13 2.66 -33.47
CA ILE A 288 3.16 3.42 -34.25
C ILE A 288 3.90 4.42 -35.11
N ILE A 289 3.66 4.38 -36.42
CA ILE A 289 4.16 5.39 -37.37
C ILE A 289 2.99 6.29 -37.72
N SER A 290 3.15 7.59 -37.46
CA SER A 290 2.10 8.57 -37.79
C SER A 290 2.00 8.76 -39.29
N ASP A 291 0.86 8.41 -39.90
CA ASP A 291 0.59 8.62 -41.33
C ASP A 291 0.72 10.08 -41.75
N LYS A 292 0.54 11.03 -40.83
CA LYS A 292 0.57 12.47 -41.11
C LYS A 292 1.99 13.06 -41.03
N THR A 293 2.86 12.53 -40.19
CA THR A 293 4.18 13.12 -39.92
C THR A 293 5.33 12.17 -40.22
N GLY A 294 5.07 10.90 -40.48
CA GLY A 294 6.08 9.85 -40.63
C GLY A 294 6.90 9.57 -39.36
N LEU A 295 6.56 10.19 -38.25
CA LEU A 295 7.28 10.01 -37.00
C LEU A 295 6.90 8.70 -36.34
N ARG A 296 7.93 7.95 -35.96
CA ARG A 296 7.81 6.72 -35.17
C ARG A 296 7.59 7.07 -33.70
N THR A 297 6.61 6.41 -33.08
CA THR A 297 6.38 6.47 -31.63
C THR A 297 6.32 5.05 -31.10
N ASP A 298 7.19 4.76 -30.13
CA ASP A 298 7.22 3.47 -29.47
C ASP A 298 6.36 3.59 -28.17
N ILE A 299 5.27 2.83 -28.13
CA ILE A 299 4.37 2.74 -26.98
C ILE A 299 4.71 1.47 -26.22
N THR A 300 5.19 1.65 -24.99
CA THR A 300 5.48 0.54 -24.08
C THR A 300 4.17 0.05 -23.43
N GLN A 301 4.12 -1.24 -23.10
CA GLN A 301 2.98 -1.89 -22.46
C GLN A 301 2.59 -1.21 -21.13
N TYR A 302 3.57 -0.70 -20.40
CA TYR A 302 3.36 0.10 -19.20
C TYR A 302 4.12 1.44 -19.30
N PRO A 303 3.62 2.53 -18.68
CA PRO A 303 4.33 3.80 -18.61
C PRO A 303 5.66 3.67 -17.86
N LYS A 304 6.76 4.10 -18.48
CA LYS A 304 8.09 4.01 -17.87
C LYS A 304 8.21 4.71 -16.51
N ASP A 305 7.53 5.86 -16.36
CA ASP A 305 7.57 6.60 -15.10
C ASP A 305 6.84 5.84 -13.98
N ALA A 306 5.74 5.15 -14.29
CA ALA A 306 5.03 4.32 -13.31
C ALA A 306 5.88 3.11 -12.88
N LEU A 307 6.55 2.43 -13.84
CA LEU A 307 7.47 1.32 -13.54
C LEU A 307 8.63 1.77 -12.66
N ARG A 308 9.28 2.90 -13.00
CA ARG A 308 10.37 3.47 -12.21
C ARG A 308 9.97 3.73 -10.78
N GLU A 309 8.79 4.29 -10.59
CA GLU A 309 8.26 4.58 -9.26
C GLU A 309 7.95 3.31 -8.46
N ALA A 310 7.32 2.31 -9.09
CA ALA A 310 7.02 1.04 -8.42
C ALA A 310 8.30 0.31 -7.99
N ILE A 311 9.33 0.26 -8.86
CA ILE A 311 10.62 -0.37 -8.57
C ILE A 311 11.35 0.39 -7.45
N SER A 312 11.41 1.72 -7.55
CA SER A 312 12.01 2.58 -6.53
C SER A 312 11.37 2.34 -5.16
N ASN A 313 10.04 2.38 -5.09
CA ASN A 313 9.30 2.16 -3.85
C ASN A 313 9.53 0.75 -3.30
N MET A 314 9.54 -0.28 -4.15
CA MET A 314 9.79 -1.66 -3.74
C MET A 314 11.18 -1.82 -3.08
N ILE A 315 12.22 -1.23 -3.64
CA ILE A 315 13.59 -1.39 -3.12
C ILE A 315 13.81 -0.51 -1.88
N ILE A 316 13.36 0.75 -1.93
CA ILE A 316 13.64 1.74 -0.89
C ILE A 316 12.84 1.49 0.39
N HIS A 317 11.56 1.12 0.26
CA HIS A 317 10.68 0.88 1.40
C HIS A 317 10.68 -0.57 1.88
N ARG A 318 11.61 -1.40 1.36
CA ARG A 318 11.84 -2.75 1.88
C ARG A 318 12.10 -2.71 3.39
N ASP A 319 11.62 -3.72 4.09
CA ASP A 319 11.97 -3.95 5.50
C ASP A 319 13.39 -4.53 5.59
N TYR A 320 14.35 -3.69 5.98
CA TYR A 320 15.75 -4.04 6.18
C TYR A 320 16.07 -4.49 7.61
N SER A 321 15.05 -4.85 8.41
CA SER A 321 15.26 -5.37 9.76
C SER A 321 15.86 -6.78 9.76
N GLN A 322 16.43 -7.16 10.89
CA GLN A 322 16.98 -8.50 11.10
C GLN A 322 15.95 -9.63 10.92
N PHE A 323 14.66 -9.34 11.09
CA PHE A 323 13.59 -10.33 10.93
C PHE A 323 13.31 -10.68 9.46
N LYS A 324 13.77 -9.84 8.53
CA LYS A 324 13.56 -10.01 7.09
C LYS A 324 14.85 -10.31 6.30
N THR A 325 15.89 -10.78 6.99
CA THR A 325 17.18 -11.12 6.34
C THR A 325 17.07 -12.34 5.40
N GLY A 326 16.11 -13.22 5.62
CA GLY A 326 15.91 -14.43 4.82
C GLY A 326 14.93 -14.30 3.65
N VAL A 327 14.40 -13.09 3.36
CA VAL A 327 13.35 -12.87 2.36
C VAL A 327 13.83 -11.89 1.29
N TYR A 328 13.45 -12.10 0.03
CA TYR A 328 13.80 -11.24 -1.10
C TYR A 328 12.57 -10.53 -1.68
N SER A 329 12.79 -9.39 -2.33
CA SER A 329 11.75 -8.69 -3.09
C SER A 329 11.56 -9.36 -4.45
N MET A 330 10.34 -9.30 -5.02
CA MET A 330 10.06 -10.01 -6.26
C MET A 330 9.31 -9.11 -7.26
N VAL A 331 9.68 -9.23 -8.53
CA VAL A 331 8.95 -8.71 -9.68
C VAL A 331 8.48 -9.87 -10.52
N THR A 332 7.17 -9.99 -10.70
CA THR A 332 6.57 -11.05 -11.52
C THR A 332 5.84 -10.44 -12.69
N VAL A 333 6.24 -10.81 -13.89
CA VAL A 333 5.58 -10.40 -15.14
C VAL A 333 4.71 -11.55 -15.62
N TYR A 334 3.39 -11.33 -15.65
CA TYR A 334 2.38 -12.25 -16.21
C TYR A 334 1.94 -11.78 -17.60
N LYS A 335 1.09 -12.54 -18.25
CA LYS A 335 0.51 -12.16 -19.56
C LYS A 335 -0.40 -10.93 -19.48
N ASP A 336 -1.09 -10.75 -18.35
CA ASP A 336 -2.09 -9.70 -18.14
C ASP A 336 -1.64 -8.56 -17.22
N ARG A 337 -0.62 -8.82 -16.37
CA ARG A 337 -0.21 -7.89 -15.32
C ARG A 337 1.27 -8.00 -14.97
N ILE A 338 1.76 -7.02 -14.22
CA ILE A 338 3.05 -7.05 -13.53
C ILE A 338 2.83 -6.77 -12.04
N GLU A 339 3.45 -7.57 -11.18
CA GLU A 339 3.39 -7.44 -9.73
C GLU A 339 4.75 -7.08 -9.15
N PHE A 340 4.77 -6.11 -8.23
CA PHE A 340 5.92 -5.69 -7.45
C PHE A 340 5.65 -6.04 -6.00
N ARG A 341 6.28 -7.11 -5.49
CA ARG A 341 6.15 -7.56 -4.11
C ARG A 341 7.30 -7.02 -3.28
N ASN A 342 6.97 -6.12 -2.37
CA ASN A 342 7.90 -5.56 -1.40
C ASN A 342 7.85 -6.34 -0.09
N VAL A 343 9.01 -6.62 0.48
CA VAL A 343 9.14 -7.25 1.81
C VAL A 343 8.83 -6.23 2.90
N GLY A 344 7.86 -6.54 3.74
CA GLY A 344 7.33 -5.66 4.78
C GLY A 344 6.09 -4.90 4.31
N ASN A 345 5.04 -4.92 5.12
CA ASN A 345 3.81 -4.16 4.88
C ASN A 345 4.03 -2.65 5.06
N LEU A 346 2.96 -1.86 4.97
CA LEU A 346 3.03 -0.41 5.16
C LEU A 346 3.66 -0.03 6.51
N TYR A 347 4.46 1.02 6.51
CA TYR A 347 5.20 1.50 7.68
C TYR A 347 4.39 2.54 8.46
N GLY A 348 4.48 2.44 9.79
CA GLY A 348 3.91 3.41 10.70
C GLY A 348 2.39 3.50 10.64
N SER A 349 1.88 4.72 10.51
CA SER A 349 0.46 5.03 10.41
C SER A 349 -0.07 5.06 8.97
N ASN A 350 0.77 4.76 7.98
CA ASN A 350 0.35 4.74 6.58
C ASN A 350 -0.69 3.64 6.34
N THR A 351 -1.75 3.99 5.60
CA THR A 351 -2.77 3.07 5.09
C THR A 351 -2.88 3.21 3.56
N ILE A 352 -3.48 2.25 2.88
CA ILE A 352 -3.72 2.35 1.43
C ILE A 352 -4.49 3.64 1.11
N GLU A 353 -5.53 3.96 1.87
CA GLU A 353 -6.32 5.18 1.69
C GLU A 353 -5.47 6.46 1.84
N LEU A 354 -4.58 6.52 2.85
CA LEU A 354 -3.67 7.65 3.03
C LEU A 354 -2.68 7.76 1.88
N LEU A 355 -2.18 6.64 1.34
CA LEU A 355 -1.32 6.62 0.17
C LEU A 355 -2.05 7.19 -1.06
N GLN A 356 -3.26 6.72 -1.34
CA GLN A 356 -4.07 7.17 -2.48
C GLN A 356 -4.45 8.66 -2.37
N THR A 357 -4.73 9.16 -1.16
CA THR A 357 -5.10 10.56 -0.91
C THR A 357 -3.90 11.49 -0.71
N ARG A 358 -2.66 11.03 -0.90
CA ARG A 358 -1.41 11.80 -0.71
C ARG A 358 -1.18 12.32 0.71
N LYS A 359 -1.75 11.67 1.70
CA LYS A 359 -1.60 12.03 3.12
C LYS A 359 -0.60 11.12 3.85
N ALA A 360 -0.12 10.06 3.20
CA ALA A 360 0.92 9.21 3.74
C ALA A 360 2.28 9.92 3.66
N MET A 361 2.95 10.08 4.77
CA MET A 361 4.20 10.86 4.86
C MET A 361 5.32 10.12 5.60
N GLU A 362 5.05 8.94 6.14
CA GLU A 362 6.03 8.21 6.94
C GLU A 362 6.89 7.31 6.06
N VAL A 363 8.19 7.47 6.17
CA VAL A 363 9.21 6.74 5.42
C VAL A 363 9.88 5.73 6.34
N ARG A 364 9.99 4.46 5.92
CA ARG A 364 10.65 3.40 6.71
C ARG A 364 12.17 3.64 6.82
N ASN A 365 12.83 3.87 5.69
CA ASN A 365 14.29 3.95 5.57
C ASN A 365 14.72 5.37 5.19
N GLU A 366 14.58 6.31 6.13
CA GLU A 366 14.86 7.73 5.90
C GLU A 366 16.32 7.97 5.47
N THR A 367 17.26 7.17 6.01
CA THR A 367 18.67 7.31 5.67
C THR A 367 18.92 6.89 4.23
N ILE A 368 18.39 5.75 3.78
CA ILE A 368 18.51 5.30 2.38
C ILE A 368 17.95 6.36 1.44
N VAL A 369 16.76 6.91 1.73
CA VAL A 369 16.16 7.98 0.94
C VAL A 369 17.09 9.18 0.85
N LYS A 370 17.58 9.69 1.97
CA LYS A 370 18.49 10.84 2.02
C LYS A 370 19.80 10.61 1.25
N LEU A 371 20.34 9.39 1.31
CA LEU A 371 21.55 9.02 0.56
C LEU A 371 21.30 9.02 -0.95
N LEU A 372 20.20 8.41 -1.40
CA LEU A 372 19.85 8.33 -2.82
C LEU A 372 19.48 9.70 -3.40
N GLU A 373 18.79 10.56 -2.64
CA GLU A 373 18.53 11.96 -3.05
C GLU A 373 19.83 12.75 -3.26
N THR A 374 20.78 12.57 -2.35
CA THR A 374 22.08 13.27 -2.43
C THR A 374 22.92 12.73 -3.58
N LEU A 375 22.89 11.40 -3.82
CA LEU A 375 23.57 10.76 -4.94
C LEU A 375 22.97 11.19 -6.29
N GLY A 376 21.63 11.39 -6.33
CA GLY A 376 20.83 11.78 -7.50
C GLY A 376 20.57 10.61 -8.47
N GLY A 377 19.54 10.77 -9.30
CA GLY A 377 19.24 9.87 -10.43
C GLY A 377 18.14 8.83 -10.19
N ILE A 378 17.86 8.45 -8.96
CA ILE A 378 16.87 7.38 -8.68
C ILE A 378 15.59 7.94 -8.07
N ILE A 379 15.69 8.91 -7.19
CA ILE A 379 14.56 9.49 -6.45
C ILE A 379 14.45 10.98 -6.68
N GLU A 380 13.22 11.44 -6.91
CA GLU A 380 12.81 12.80 -6.68
C GLU A 380 11.84 12.81 -5.49
N ASN A 381 12.36 13.00 -4.26
CA ASN A 381 11.53 12.97 -3.05
C ASN A 381 10.55 14.15 -3.01
N ARG A 382 9.36 13.95 -3.56
CA ARG A 382 8.27 14.93 -3.54
C ARG A 382 6.96 14.34 -3.00
N HIS A 383 7.00 13.17 -2.35
CA HIS A 383 5.80 12.46 -1.88
C HIS A 383 4.71 12.30 -2.96
N THR A 384 5.12 12.15 -4.22
CA THR A 384 4.21 12.09 -5.37
C THR A 384 4.17 10.71 -6.02
N GLY A 385 4.87 9.71 -5.47
CA GLY A 385 5.10 8.41 -6.10
C GLY A 385 3.84 7.66 -6.47
N ILE A 386 2.96 7.41 -5.50
CA ILE A 386 1.69 6.72 -5.74
C ILE A 386 0.84 7.48 -6.77
N SER A 387 0.71 8.80 -6.59
CA SER A 387 -0.07 9.62 -7.51
C SER A 387 0.56 9.75 -8.90
N THR A 388 1.88 9.58 -9.00
CA THR A 388 2.56 9.51 -10.29
C THR A 388 2.20 8.20 -10.99
N MET A 389 2.23 7.07 -10.28
CA MET A 389 1.81 5.78 -10.84
C MET A 389 0.36 5.84 -11.35
N GLN A 390 -0.60 6.27 -10.51
CA GLN A 390 -2.00 6.40 -10.88
C GLN A 390 -2.20 7.29 -12.12
N LYS A 391 -1.64 8.51 -12.08
CA LYS A 391 -1.77 9.47 -13.17
C LYS A 391 -1.14 8.98 -14.48
N LYS A 392 -0.01 8.28 -14.41
CA LYS A 392 0.66 7.77 -15.62
C LYS A 392 -0.07 6.58 -16.21
N MET A 393 -0.65 5.70 -15.39
CA MET A 393 -1.51 4.61 -15.85
C MET A 393 -2.79 5.16 -16.49
N GLU A 394 -3.45 6.12 -15.86
CA GLU A 394 -4.62 6.83 -16.41
C GLU A 394 -4.30 7.50 -17.77
N MET A 395 -3.15 8.19 -17.88
CA MET A 395 -2.73 8.84 -19.12
C MET A 395 -2.44 7.84 -20.26
N ALA A 396 -2.09 6.61 -19.93
CA ALA A 396 -1.88 5.52 -20.89
C ALA A 396 -3.17 4.74 -21.21
N ASN A 397 -4.31 5.14 -20.64
CA ASN A 397 -5.59 4.43 -20.70
C ASN A 397 -5.47 2.97 -20.18
N LEU A 398 -4.71 2.79 -19.12
CA LEU A 398 -4.56 1.53 -18.39
C LEU A 398 -5.32 1.60 -17.06
N PRO A 399 -5.73 0.44 -16.51
CA PRO A 399 -6.36 0.39 -15.19
C PRO A 399 -5.52 1.06 -14.10
N GLU A 400 -6.18 1.57 -13.06
CA GLU A 400 -5.47 2.09 -11.91
C GLU A 400 -4.63 0.98 -11.24
N PRO A 401 -3.49 1.36 -10.63
CA PRO A 401 -2.68 0.43 -9.84
C PRO A 401 -3.47 -0.14 -8.66
N ILE A 402 -3.42 -1.45 -8.46
CA ILE A 402 -3.94 -2.06 -7.24
C ILE A 402 -2.84 -2.12 -6.20
N PHE A 403 -3.19 -1.78 -4.97
CA PHE A 403 -2.30 -1.85 -3.81
C PHE A 403 -2.87 -2.86 -2.80
N SER A 404 -2.10 -3.89 -2.46
CA SER A 404 -2.43 -4.86 -1.42
C SER A 404 -1.44 -4.72 -0.26
N ASN A 405 -1.97 -4.58 0.96
CA ASN A 405 -1.17 -4.54 2.18
C ASN A 405 -1.39 -5.85 2.94
N GLU A 406 -0.62 -6.84 2.59
CA GLU A 406 -0.65 -8.16 3.21
C GLU A 406 0.02 -8.12 4.60
N ARG A 407 -0.10 -9.21 5.37
CA ARG A 407 0.44 -9.27 6.74
C ARG A 407 1.94 -8.98 6.82
N GLU A 408 2.70 -9.43 5.81
CA GLU A 408 4.17 -9.33 5.79
C GLU A 408 4.73 -8.66 4.54
N ASP A 409 3.91 -8.43 3.55
CA ASP A 409 4.30 -7.88 2.25
C ASP A 409 3.39 -6.72 1.83
N PHE A 410 3.91 -5.88 0.95
CA PHE A 410 3.13 -4.89 0.22
C PHE A 410 3.27 -5.14 -1.27
N VAL A 411 2.14 -5.29 -1.97
CA VAL A 411 2.14 -5.63 -3.40
C VAL A 411 1.52 -4.50 -4.20
N VAL A 412 2.18 -4.14 -5.30
CA VAL A 412 1.66 -3.21 -6.30
C VAL A 412 1.44 -3.97 -7.60
N THR A 413 0.24 -3.93 -8.16
CA THR A 413 -0.13 -4.62 -9.39
C THR A 413 -0.53 -3.63 -10.46
N PHE A 414 0.05 -3.77 -11.66
CA PHE A 414 -0.32 -3.03 -12.87
C PHE A 414 -0.89 -3.99 -13.89
N TYR A 415 -2.14 -3.79 -14.33
CA TYR A 415 -2.75 -4.52 -15.42
C TYR A 415 -2.46 -3.85 -16.77
N ASN A 416 -2.24 -4.66 -17.81
CA ASN A 416 -1.82 -4.16 -19.13
C ASN A 416 -2.96 -3.81 -20.10
N GLY A 417 -4.21 -4.00 -19.70
CA GLY A 417 -5.38 -3.69 -20.52
C GLY A 417 -5.72 -4.71 -21.63
N GLU A 418 -4.95 -5.80 -21.75
CA GLU A 418 -5.16 -6.79 -22.83
C GLU A 418 -6.23 -7.84 -22.46
N TYR A 419 -6.54 -8.06 -21.17
CA TYR A 419 -7.43 -9.11 -20.67
C TYR A 419 -8.38 -8.58 -19.59
N PRO A 420 -9.31 -7.65 -19.94
CA PRO A 420 -10.21 -7.04 -18.94
C PRO A 420 -11.12 -8.05 -18.23
N GLU A 421 -11.43 -9.18 -18.88
CA GLU A 421 -12.25 -10.25 -18.31
C GLU A 421 -11.60 -10.94 -17.09
N LEU A 422 -10.28 -10.86 -16.96
CA LEU A 422 -9.51 -11.45 -15.85
C LEU A 422 -9.31 -10.49 -14.67
N TYR A 423 -9.81 -9.26 -14.78
CA TYR A 423 -9.64 -8.29 -13.70
C TYR A 423 -10.41 -8.69 -12.44
N PRO A 424 -9.91 -8.35 -11.24
CA PRO A 424 -10.70 -8.43 -10.01
C PRO A 424 -12.03 -7.68 -10.12
N GLU A 425 -13.06 -8.15 -9.42
CA GLU A 425 -14.41 -7.54 -9.48
C GLU A 425 -14.40 -6.04 -9.13
N GLU A 426 -13.56 -5.61 -8.20
CA GLU A 426 -13.41 -4.20 -7.82
C GLU A 426 -12.98 -3.32 -9.01
N LEU A 427 -12.05 -3.79 -9.85
CA LEU A 427 -11.66 -3.08 -11.06
C LEU A 427 -12.73 -3.14 -12.16
N LYS A 428 -13.49 -4.23 -12.23
CA LYS A 428 -14.58 -4.36 -13.19
C LYS A 428 -15.72 -3.40 -12.87
N GLU A 429 -16.08 -3.29 -11.59
CA GLU A 429 -17.10 -2.33 -11.11
C GLU A 429 -16.67 -0.89 -11.37
N GLU A 430 -15.42 -0.55 -11.08
CA GLU A 430 -14.85 0.78 -11.29
C GLU A 430 -14.81 1.14 -12.79
N GLN A 431 -14.44 0.20 -13.67
CA GLN A 431 -14.50 0.40 -15.12
C GLN A 431 -15.94 0.57 -15.62
N LEU A 432 -16.88 -0.22 -15.10
CA LEU A 432 -18.29 -0.10 -15.45
C LEU A 432 -18.88 1.27 -15.09
N ASP A 433 -18.50 1.80 -13.93
CA ASP A 433 -18.93 3.14 -13.48
C ASP A 433 -18.25 4.26 -14.27
N ILE A 434 -16.99 4.07 -14.66
CA ILE A 434 -16.26 4.97 -15.54
C ILE A 434 -16.90 4.96 -16.94
N GLU A 435 -17.18 3.80 -17.52
CA GLU A 435 -17.86 3.67 -18.82
C GLU A 435 -19.25 4.32 -18.80
N LYS A 436 -20.07 4.06 -17.79
CA LYS A 436 -21.37 4.73 -17.62
C LYS A 436 -21.24 6.25 -17.50
N THR A 437 -20.17 6.72 -16.84
CA THR A 437 -19.89 8.15 -16.70
C THR A 437 -19.46 8.75 -18.03
N TYR A 438 -18.66 8.03 -18.83
CA TYR A 438 -18.29 8.46 -20.17
C TYR A 438 -19.52 8.47 -21.11
N GLU A 439 -20.35 7.44 -21.11
CA GLU A 439 -21.57 7.38 -21.90
C GLU A 439 -22.52 8.54 -21.58
N LYS A 440 -22.80 8.80 -20.31
CA LYS A 440 -23.59 9.95 -19.88
C LYS A 440 -22.98 11.29 -20.31
N THR A 441 -21.66 11.41 -20.30
CA THR A 441 -20.97 12.62 -20.72
C THR A 441 -21.02 12.74 -22.25
N TYR A 442 -20.85 11.65 -23.00
CA TYR A 442 -21.01 11.65 -24.46
C TYR A 442 -22.42 12.04 -24.86
N GLU A 443 -23.45 11.51 -24.21
CA GLU A 443 -24.86 11.89 -24.46
C GLU A 443 -25.07 13.40 -24.21
N LYS A 444 -24.57 13.95 -23.12
CA LYS A 444 -24.63 15.37 -22.84
C LYS A 444 -23.93 16.21 -23.92
N ILE A 445 -22.75 15.80 -24.37
CA ILE A 445 -22.02 16.48 -25.44
C ILE A 445 -22.83 16.47 -26.73
N LEU A 446 -23.37 15.34 -27.13
CA LEU A 446 -24.17 15.19 -28.34
C LEU A 446 -25.44 16.05 -28.27
N GLN A 447 -26.14 16.06 -27.14
CA GLN A 447 -27.32 16.91 -26.93
C GLN A 447 -26.97 18.40 -26.97
N PHE A 448 -25.83 18.81 -26.46
CA PHE A 448 -25.40 20.20 -26.44
C PHE A 448 -24.79 20.67 -27.77
N CYS A 449 -24.20 19.78 -28.54
CA CYS A 449 -23.58 20.04 -29.84
C CYS A 449 -24.58 19.99 -31.02
N VAL A 450 -25.89 20.01 -30.79
CA VAL A 450 -26.91 20.22 -31.84
C VAL A 450 -26.67 21.57 -32.53
N GLU A 451 -26.18 22.56 -31.76
CA GLU A 451 -25.67 23.83 -32.29
C GLU A 451 -24.14 23.88 -32.16
N GLU A 452 -23.52 24.77 -32.92
CA GLU A 452 -22.07 24.97 -32.88
C GLU A 452 -21.59 25.47 -31.51
N ARG A 453 -20.75 24.70 -30.82
CA ARG A 453 -20.21 24.99 -29.50
C ARG A 453 -18.69 24.91 -29.48
N THR A 454 -18.07 25.78 -28.70
CA THR A 454 -16.62 25.73 -28.43
C THR A 454 -16.31 24.60 -27.42
N ALA A 455 -15.08 24.12 -27.41
CA ALA A 455 -14.64 23.13 -26.44
C ALA A 455 -14.82 23.59 -24.97
N ARG A 456 -14.73 24.91 -24.73
CA ARG A 456 -14.93 25.50 -23.41
C ARG A 456 -16.39 25.41 -22.98
N GLU A 457 -17.32 25.84 -23.84
CA GLU A 457 -18.76 25.77 -23.56
C GLU A 457 -19.22 24.34 -23.31
N ILE A 458 -18.69 23.38 -24.08
CA ILE A 458 -19.02 21.96 -23.93
C ILE A 458 -18.50 21.43 -22.59
N ALA A 459 -17.25 21.76 -22.22
CA ALA A 459 -16.66 21.34 -20.96
C ALA A 459 -17.42 21.92 -19.75
N GLU A 460 -17.75 23.21 -19.78
CA GLU A 460 -18.53 23.91 -18.76
C GLU A 460 -19.94 23.31 -18.60
N TYR A 461 -20.62 23.04 -19.72
CA TYR A 461 -21.93 22.38 -19.72
C TYR A 461 -21.88 20.98 -19.09
N CYS A 462 -20.81 20.24 -19.33
CA CYS A 462 -20.59 18.90 -18.73
C CYS A 462 -20.03 18.98 -17.29
N GLY A 463 -19.78 20.16 -16.75
CA GLY A 463 -19.28 20.35 -15.36
C GLY A 463 -17.78 20.19 -15.19
N TYR A 464 -17.00 20.24 -16.29
CA TYR A 464 -15.54 20.08 -16.27
C TYR A 464 -14.79 21.42 -16.25
N LYS A 465 -13.81 21.55 -15.33
CA LYS A 465 -12.95 22.75 -15.23
C LYS A 465 -11.71 22.67 -16.12
N GLY A 466 -11.25 21.46 -16.48
CA GLY A 466 -10.00 21.24 -17.23
C GLY A 466 -10.25 21.05 -18.73
N ILE A 467 -10.24 22.13 -19.52
CA ILE A 467 -10.58 22.12 -20.96
C ILE A 467 -9.67 21.21 -21.79
N ASP A 468 -8.36 21.22 -21.53
CA ASP A 468 -7.40 20.42 -22.32
C ASP A 468 -7.54 18.93 -22.09
N ARG A 469 -7.84 18.52 -20.85
CA ARG A 469 -8.14 17.14 -20.51
C ARG A 469 -9.46 16.72 -21.14
N PHE A 470 -10.50 17.53 -20.96
CA PHE A 470 -11.84 17.28 -21.55
C PHE A 470 -11.78 17.13 -23.07
N ARG A 471 -11.01 18.01 -23.76
CA ARG A 471 -10.82 17.93 -25.20
C ARG A 471 -10.16 16.62 -25.64
N ARG A 472 -9.13 16.17 -24.92
CA ARG A 472 -8.41 14.91 -25.23
C ARG A 472 -9.26 13.69 -24.98
N THR A 473 -10.01 13.66 -23.87
CA THR A 473 -10.78 12.50 -23.42
C THR A 473 -12.09 12.35 -24.17
N TYR A 474 -12.86 13.42 -24.34
CA TYR A 474 -14.22 13.35 -24.85
C TYR A 474 -14.36 13.85 -26.30
N ILE A 475 -13.87 15.05 -26.58
CA ILE A 475 -14.07 15.65 -27.91
C ILE A 475 -13.29 14.90 -28.98
N LYS A 476 -12.05 14.50 -28.69
CA LYS A 476 -11.21 13.73 -29.62
C LYS A 476 -11.85 12.40 -29.96
N THR A 477 -12.33 11.67 -28.96
CA THR A 477 -12.98 10.36 -29.14
C THR A 477 -14.26 10.48 -29.99
N LEU A 478 -15.10 11.47 -29.72
CA LEU A 478 -16.31 11.69 -30.51
C LEU A 478 -16.03 12.13 -31.96
N LEU A 479 -14.93 12.84 -32.19
CA LEU A 479 -14.43 13.16 -33.53
C LEU A 479 -13.93 11.91 -34.28
N GLU A 480 -13.17 11.06 -33.60
CA GLU A 480 -12.65 9.80 -34.13
C GLU A 480 -13.79 8.82 -34.45
N GLN A 481 -14.83 8.81 -33.62
CA GLN A 481 -16.07 8.04 -33.87
C GLN A 481 -16.97 8.66 -34.92
N GLY A 482 -16.64 9.84 -35.43
CA GLY A 482 -17.47 10.54 -36.43
C GLY A 482 -18.80 11.07 -35.87
N LYS A 483 -19.04 11.07 -34.57
CA LYS A 483 -20.29 11.53 -33.94
C LYS A 483 -20.41 13.05 -33.88
N ILE A 484 -19.28 13.76 -33.84
CA ILE A 484 -19.22 15.22 -33.99
C ILE A 484 -18.21 15.59 -35.06
N LYS A 485 -18.32 16.81 -35.60
CA LYS A 485 -17.37 17.36 -36.57
C LYS A 485 -16.91 18.74 -36.19
N MET A 486 -15.71 19.10 -36.68
CA MET A 486 -15.14 20.43 -36.51
C MET A 486 -15.77 21.40 -37.53
N THR A 487 -16.03 22.64 -37.11
CA THR A 487 -16.50 23.71 -38.03
C THR A 487 -15.39 24.23 -38.90
N ILE A 488 -14.11 24.17 -38.44
CA ILE A 488 -12.91 24.60 -39.18
C ILE A 488 -11.93 23.42 -39.26
N PRO A 489 -12.18 22.34 -40.01
CA PRO A 489 -11.35 21.15 -40.01
C PRO A 489 -9.94 21.37 -40.56
N THR A 490 -9.74 22.35 -41.43
CA THR A 490 -8.43 22.69 -41.99
C THR A 490 -7.48 23.37 -41.00
N GLN A 491 -8.02 23.88 -39.88
CA GLN A 491 -7.25 24.52 -38.82
C GLN A 491 -7.71 24.02 -37.43
N PRO A 492 -7.38 22.81 -37.03
CA PRO A 492 -7.89 22.21 -35.79
C PRO A 492 -7.54 22.98 -34.52
N LYS A 493 -6.46 23.75 -34.54
CA LYS A 493 -5.99 24.58 -33.40
C LYS A 493 -6.49 26.05 -33.46
N ASN A 494 -7.40 26.37 -34.37
CA ASN A 494 -7.95 27.74 -34.46
C ASN A 494 -8.69 28.08 -33.14
N ARG A 495 -8.48 29.28 -32.63
CA ARG A 495 -9.11 29.77 -31.38
C ARG A 495 -10.65 29.83 -31.48
N ASN A 496 -11.18 29.97 -32.72
CA ASN A 496 -12.61 30.03 -32.99
C ASN A 496 -13.19 28.64 -33.38
N GLN A 497 -12.42 27.55 -33.19
CA GLN A 497 -12.88 26.20 -33.50
C GLN A 497 -14.12 25.82 -32.65
N LYS A 498 -15.18 25.41 -33.32
CA LYS A 498 -16.39 24.87 -32.72
C LYS A 498 -16.64 23.44 -33.17
N TYR A 499 -17.52 22.78 -32.48
CA TYR A 499 -17.92 21.40 -32.72
C TYR A 499 -19.43 21.34 -32.81
N ILE A 500 -19.91 20.51 -33.72
CA ILE A 500 -21.35 20.26 -33.99
C ILE A 500 -21.56 18.76 -34.23
N ILE A 501 -22.73 18.26 -33.91
CA ILE A 501 -23.10 16.86 -34.18
C ILE A 501 -22.97 16.55 -35.67
N ASN A 502 -22.49 15.38 -35.99
CA ASN A 502 -22.38 14.92 -37.38
C ASN A 502 -23.60 14.05 -37.68
N ASN A 503 -24.59 14.63 -38.32
CA ASN A 503 -25.80 13.92 -38.79
C ASN A 503 -25.47 12.93 -39.87
#